data_00d795bcda45578778a59ad16a3b8c7b
#
_entry.id   00d795bcda45578778a59ad16a3b8c7b
#
_cell.length_a   1.000
_cell.length_b   1.000
_cell.length_c   1.000
_cell.angle_alpha   90.00
_cell.angle_beta   90.00
_cell.angle_gamma   90.00
#
_symmetry.space_group_name_H-M   'P 1'
#
loop_
_entity.id
_entity.type
_entity.pdbx_description
1 polymer ?
#
loop_
_entity_poly.entity_id
_entity_poly.type
_entity_poly.pdbx_seq_one_letter_code
_entity_poly.pdbx_strand_id
1 'polypeptide(L)'
;MPNRTQQTISDEVSLSGVGLHTGLSCDLTINPAAENTGIIFKRIDLDQNPTIPAQIDFVHSTKRGTTLECDGIFVHTVEHILSAFYGMKVDNAIVELSASELPAMDGSALPFIEAINMVGITKQKNAIEYYEITEPIIYRDSTNNNEISILPNDKTKVTFLMDYGLPKFGLQYTSIENIEDEFIKEIAPARTFGLLSEIAELEQKGLISGGSLDNAIIIVDKKINVEEEQRLRKLFSLEKGFSFKDGRILNKDGLRFNNEPVRHKVLDLMGDLMLLGQPLKGHIIAEKSGHQTNIKIVKLIKEKLNL
;
A
#
# COMPACT_ATOMS: atom_id res chain seq x y z
N MET A 1 9.86 13.23 22.33
CA MET A 1 11.18 13.07 21.67
C MET A 1 11.44 14.32 20.85
N PRO A 2 12.68 14.76 20.62
CA PRO A 2 12.88 15.88 19.71
C PRO A 2 12.32 15.50 18.33
N ASN A 3 11.58 16.41 17.71
CA ASN A 3 11.08 16.26 16.37
C ASN A 3 12.28 15.99 15.44
N ARG A 4 12.18 14.94 14.59
CA ARG A 4 13.23 14.72 13.60
C ARG A 4 13.18 15.82 12.53
N THR A 5 14.23 15.98 11.78
CA THR A 5 14.21 16.84 10.59
C THR A 5 13.60 16.10 9.41
N GLN A 6 13.07 16.86 8.45
CA GLN A 6 12.61 16.33 7.16
C GLN A 6 13.72 15.58 6.45
N GLN A 7 13.36 14.68 5.57
CA GLN A 7 14.28 13.85 4.82
C GLN A 7 13.82 13.70 3.36
N THR A 8 14.82 13.61 2.48
CA THR A 8 14.64 13.24 1.08
C THR A 8 15.64 12.15 0.71
N ILE A 9 15.52 11.52 -0.44
CA ILE A 9 16.55 10.59 -0.95
C ILE A 9 17.81 11.35 -1.35
N SER A 10 18.98 10.69 -1.30
CA SER A 10 20.25 11.38 -1.56
C SER A 10 20.57 11.59 -3.05
N ASP A 11 20.06 10.71 -3.90
CA ASP A 11 20.23 10.75 -5.35
C ASP A 11 18.99 10.14 -6.03
N GLU A 12 18.85 10.31 -7.33
CA GLU A 12 17.77 9.70 -8.09
C GLU A 12 17.90 8.17 -8.13
N VAL A 13 16.77 7.47 -8.17
CA VAL A 13 16.72 6.03 -8.35
C VAL A 13 15.53 5.63 -9.21
N SER A 14 15.75 4.70 -10.15
CA SER A 14 14.73 4.24 -11.08
C SER A 14 14.40 2.77 -10.87
N LEU A 15 13.13 2.44 -11.10
CA LEU A 15 12.58 1.09 -11.13
C LEU A 15 11.68 0.96 -12.37
N SER A 16 11.59 -0.26 -12.90
CA SER A 16 10.69 -0.57 -14.01
C SER A 16 9.86 -1.81 -13.67
N GLY A 17 8.61 -1.82 -14.09
CA GLY A 17 7.72 -2.95 -13.87
C GLY A 17 6.37 -2.77 -14.55
N VAL A 18 5.40 -3.58 -14.15
CA VAL A 18 4.06 -3.60 -14.73
C VAL A 18 3.04 -3.21 -13.66
N GLY A 19 2.10 -2.35 -14.01
CA GLY A 19 0.96 -2.01 -13.13
C GLY A 19 0.08 -3.24 -12.90
N LEU A 20 -0.33 -3.45 -11.64
CA LEU A 20 -1.10 -4.63 -11.24
C LEU A 20 -2.46 -4.74 -11.97
N HIS A 21 -3.14 -3.60 -12.09
CA HIS A 21 -4.51 -3.54 -12.63
C HIS A 21 -4.53 -3.24 -14.12
N THR A 22 -3.74 -2.28 -14.59
CA THR A 22 -3.71 -1.87 -15.99
C THR A 22 -2.92 -2.82 -16.89
N GLY A 23 -1.92 -3.50 -16.33
CA GLY A 23 -0.99 -4.31 -17.11
C GLY A 23 -0.02 -3.49 -17.97
N LEU A 24 0.00 -2.17 -17.81
CA LEU A 24 0.92 -1.29 -18.55
C LEU A 24 2.32 -1.32 -17.93
N SER A 25 3.33 -1.31 -18.78
CA SER A 25 4.70 -1.09 -18.32
C SER A 25 4.86 0.34 -17.82
N CYS A 26 5.51 0.50 -16.69
CA CYS A 26 5.78 1.79 -16.07
C CYS A 26 7.25 1.86 -15.65
N ASP A 27 7.95 2.86 -16.15
CA ASP A 27 9.22 3.31 -15.62
C ASP A 27 8.92 4.38 -14.57
N LEU A 28 9.47 4.18 -13.38
CA LEU A 28 9.31 5.04 -12.22
C LEU A 28 10.67 5.56 -11.80
N THR A 29 10.81 6.87 -11.63
CA THR A 29 12.00 7.49 -11.07
C THR A 29 11.64 8.29 -9.84
N ILE A 30 12.30 7.99 -8.72
CA ILE A 30 12.20 8.77 -7.49
C ILE A 30 13.34 9.79 -7.52
N ASN A 31 13.01 11.06 -7.37
CA ASN A 31 13.95 12.18 -7.36
C ASN A 31 13.98 12.84 -5.98
N PRO A 32 15.15 13.34 -5.52
CA PRO A 32 15.20 14.21 -4.35
C PRO A 32 14.31 15.44 -4.54
N ALA A 33 13.73 15.94 -3.44
CA ALA A 33 12.95 17.15 -3.46
C ALA A 33 13.34 18.12 -2.34
N ALA A 34 13.05 19.41 -2.55
CA ALA A 34 13.30 20.46 -1.57
C ALA A 34 12.46 20.26 -0.30
N GLU A 35 12.84 20.93 0.77
CA GLU A 35 12.07 20.99 2.02
C GLU A 35 10.64 21.49 1.76
N ASN A 36 9.67 20.89 2.46
CA ASN A 36 8.25 21.21 2.38
C ASN A 36 7.59 20.94 1.00
N THR A 37 8.25 20.18 0.14
CA THR A 37 7.63 19.72 -1.13
C THR A 37 6.54 18.68 -0.88
N GLY A 38 6.72 17.82 0.13
CA GLY A 38 5.93 16.61 0.28
C GLY A 38 6.24 15.59 -0.80
N ILE A 39 5.33 14.63 -1.00
CA ILE A 39 5.43 13.64 -2.07
C ILE A 39 4.59 14.12 -3.26
N ILE A 40 5.21 14.20 -4.44
CA ILE A 40 4.56 14.65 -5.68
C ILE A 40 4.72 13.57 -6.75
N PHE A 41 3.62 13.14 -7.32
CA PHE A 41 3.63 12.30 -8.52
C PHE A 41 3.64 13.17 -9.76
N LYS A 42 4.45 12.79 -10.78
CA LYS A 42 4.61 13.54 -12.03
C LYS A 42 4.49 12.59 -13.21
N ARG A 43 3.53 12.83 -14.10
CA ARG A 43 3.24 12.01 -15.29
C ARG A 43 4.08 12.52 -16.47
N ILE A 44 5.24 11.88 -16.69
CA ILE A 44 6.19 12.28 -17.76
C ILE A 44 5.81 11.75 -19.15
N ASP A 45 4.84 10.89 -19.25
CA ASP A 45 4.25 10.39 -20.48
C ASP A 45 3.18 11.33 -21.08
N LEU A 46 2.82 12.39 -20.37
CA LEU A 46 1.81 13.36 -20.77
C LEU A 46 2.46 14.72 -21.07
N ASP A 47 1.83 15.47 -21.98
CA ASP A 47 2.25 16.84 -22.29
C ASP A 47 2.29 17.70 -21.03
N GLN A 48 3.30 18.57 -20.94
CA GLN A 48 3.53 19.49 -19.80
C GLN A 48 3.89 18.79 -18.48
N ASN A 49 4.02 17.46 -18.46
CA ASN A 49 4.38 16.66 -17.28
C ASN A 49 3.56 17.04 -16.04
N PRO A 50 2.23 16.87 -16.05
CA PRO A 50 1.35 17.27 -14.95
C PRO A 50 1.71 16.58 -13.65
N THR A 51 1.45 17.27 -12.54
CA THR A 51 1.79 16.79 -11.19
C THR A 51 0.56 16.63 -10.33
N ILE A 52 0.58 15.65 -9.42
CA ILE A 52 -0.46 15.39 -8.43
C ILE A 52 0.20 15.25 -7.07
N PRO A 53 -0.12 16.12 -6.08
CA PRO A 53 0.35 15.95 -4.71
C PRO A 53 -0.24 14.69 -4.07
N ALA A 54 0.57 13.97 -3.30
CA ALA A 54 0.11 12.85 -2.50
C ALA A 54 -0.60 13.36 -1.24
N GLN A 55 -1.80 13.89 -1.40
CA GLN A 55 -2.60 14.45 -0.33
C GLN A 55 -4.04 13.93 -0.41
N ILE A 56 -4.71 13.90 0.73
CA ILE A 56 -6.05 13.34 0.88
C ILE A 56 -7.10 14.01 -0.03
N ASP A 57 -6.92 15.29 -0.36
CA ASP A 57 -7.84 16.04 -1.20
C ASP A 57 -7.86 15.57 -2.66
N PHE A 58 -6.78 14.93 -3.10
CA PHE A 58 -6.65 14.39 -4.45
C PHE A 58 -7.08 12.92 -4.57
N VAL A 59 -7.59 12.31 -3.50
CA VAL A 59 -8.08 10.92 -3.57
C VAL A 59 -9.39 10.86 -4.35
N HIS A 60 -9.33 10.22 -5.51
CA HIS A 60 -10.47 10.03 -6.42
C HIS A 60 -11.20 8.72 -6.16
N SER A 61 -10.46 7.62 -5.99
CA SER A 61 -11.04 6.28 -5.84
C SER A 61 -10.23 5.43 -4.86
N THR A 62 -10.94 4.52 -4.18
CA THR A 62 -10.36 3.52 -3.27
C THR A 62 -10.69 2.10 -3.71
N LYS A 63 -11.08 1.93 -4.99
CA LYS A 63 -11.48 0.64 -5.52
C LYS A 63 -10.25 -0.18 -5.92
N ARG A 64 -9.92 -1.20 -5.13
CA ARG A 64 -8.79 -2.11 -5.33
C ARG A 64 -7.40 -1.49 -5.15
N GLY A 65 -7.33 -0.25 -4.71
CA GLY A 65 -6.11 0.51 -4.49
C GLY A 65 -6.45 1.98 -4.37
N THR A 66 -5.53 2.79 -3.91
CA THR A 66 -5.73 4.23 -3.79
C THR A 66 -5.31 4.94 -5.06
N THR A 67 -6.28 5.65 -5.66
CA THR A 67 -6.09 6.44 -6.87
C THR A 67 -6.15 7.92 -6.54
N LEU A 68 -5.14 8.66 -6.98
CA LEU A 68 -5.14 10.13 -6.95
C LEU A 68 -5.56 10.70 -8.31
N GLU A 69 -6.18 11.86 -8.28
CA GLU A 69 -6.63 12.59 -9.48
C GLU A 69 -6.47 14.10 -9.29
N CYS A 70 -6.00 14.76 -10.33
CA CYS A 70 -5.97 16.21 -10.45
C CYS A 70 -6.20 16.59 -11.92
N ASP A 71 -7.20 17.45 -12.19
CA ASP A 71 -7.52 17.97 -13.52
C ASP A 71 -7.70 16.87 -14.60
N GLY A 72 -8.30 15.74 -14.23
CA GLY A 72 -8.53 14.60 -15.12
C GLY A 72 -7.31 13.68 -15.32
N ILE A 73 -6.21 13.94 -14.63
CA ILE A 73 -4.99 13.12 -14.64
C ILE A 73 -4.99 12.19 -13.43
N PHE A 74 -4.68 10.92 -13.68
CA PHE A 74 -4.76 9.86 -12.65
C PHE A 74 -3.40 9.24 -12.36
N VAL A 75 -3.20 8.89 -11.09
CA VAL A 75 -2.14 7.98 -10.63
C VAL A 75 -2.75 6.92 -9.73
N HIS A 76 -2.58 5.65 -10.13
CA HIS A 76 -3.19 4.49 -9.46
C HIS A 76 -2.20 3.73 -8.59
N THR A 77 -2.72 3.08 -7.54
CA THR A 77 -1.96 2.13 -6.68
C THR A 77 -0.79 2.81 -5.98
N VAL A 78 -1.05 3.97 -5.36
CA VAL A 78 -0.01 4.80 -4.74
C VAL A 78 0.41 4.31 -3.35
N GLU A 79 -0.40 3.47 -2.70
CA GLU A 79 -0.25 3.05 -1.31
C GLU A 79 1.07 2.32 -1.03
N HIS A 80 1.58 1.50 -1.95
CA HIS A 80 2.79 0.73 -1.73
C HIS A 80 4.05 1.61 -1.66
N ILE A 81 4.21 2.54 -2.59
CA ILE A 81 5.35 3.47 -2.54
C ILE A 81 5.21 4.47 -1.40
N LEU A 82 3.99 4.94 -1.10
CA LEU A 82 3.76 5.82 0.05
C LEU A 82 4.11 5.12 1.36
N SER A 83 3.78 3.84 1.50
CA SER A 83 4.18 3.05 2.66
C SER A 83 5.70 2.85 2.75
N ALA A 84 6.39 2.71 1.61
CA ALA A 84 7.85 2.68 1.57
C ALA A 84 8.47 4.01 2.03
N PHE A 85 7.92 5.15 1.59
CA PHE A 85 8.35 6.45 2.08
C PHE A 85 8.12 6.61 3.58
N TYR A 86 6.97 6.12 4.08
CA TYR A 86 6.73 6.08 5.53
C TYR A 86 7.82 5.30 6.27
N GLY A 87 8.10 4.07 5.85
CA GLY A 87 9.11 3.20 6.47
C GLY A 87 10.53 3.76 6.41
N MET A 88 10.86 4.47 5.32
CA MET A 88 12.16 5.11 5.11
C MET A 88 12.22 6.53 5.69
N LYS A 89 11.11 7.04 6.22
CA LYS A 89 10.99 8.41 6.77
C LYS A 89 11.34 9.49 5.72
N VAL A 90 10.96 9.23 4.44
CA VAL A 90 11.09 10.18 3.33
C VAL A 90 9.88 11.11 3.33
N ASP A 91 10.13 12.39 3.55
CA ASP A 91 9.07 13.41 3.63
C ASP A 91 8.90 14.16 2.31
N ASN A 92 9.98 14.27 1.52
CA ASN A 92 9.99 15.06 0.29
C ASN A 92 10.57 14.23 -0.86
N ALA A 93 9.80 14.00 -1.91
CA ALA A 93 10.25 13.32 -3.12
C ALA A 93 9.37 13.70 -4.32
N ILE A 94 9.92 13.68 -5.52
CA ILE A 94 9.19 13.74 -6.78
C ILE A 94 9.27 12.36 -7.42
N VAL A 95 8.10 11.76 -7.69
CA VAL A 95 7.98 10.44 -8.31
C VAL A 95 7.52 10.60 -9.76
N GLU A 96 8.41 10.44 -10.71
CA GLU A 96 8.12 10.51 -12.14
C GLU A 96 7.62 9.16 -12.63
N LEU A 97 6.58 9.15 -13.46
CA LEU A 97 5.89 7.96 -13.97
C LEU A 97 5.70 8.04 -15.47
N SER A 98 6.05 6.98 -16.19
CA SER A 98 5.79 6.83 -17.63
C SER A 98 4.43 6.21 -17.95
N ALA A 99 3.58 5.95 -16.94
CA ALA A 99 2.22 5.42 -17.09
C ALA A 99 1.32 5.85 -15.92
N SER A 100 0.02 5.58 -16.02
CA SER A 100 -0.97 5.98 -15.00
C SER A 100 -0.95 5.13 -13.73
N GLU A 101 -0.32 3.97 -13.74
CA GLU A 101 -0.24 3.09 -12.58
C GLU A 101 1.19 2.78 -12.23
N LEU A 102 1.50 2.84 -10.93
CA LEU A 102 2.81 2.47 -10.41
C LEU A 102 3.10 0.98 -10.68
N PRO A 103 4.38 0.60 -10.88
CA PRO A 103 4.74 -0.80 -11.02
C PRO A 103 4.45 -1.56 -9.74
N ALA A 104 3.81 -2.72 -9.85
CA ALA A 104 3.47 -3.57 -8.72
C ALA A 104 4.69 -4.21 -8.04
N MET A 105 5.80 -4.26 -8.72
CA MET A 105 7.03 -4.92 -8.31
C MET A 105 6.76 -6.38 -7.89
N ASP A 106 7.07 -6.76 -6.66
CA ASP A 106 6.77 -8.06 -6.08
C ASP A 106 5.44 -8.07 -5.27
N GLY A 107 4.68 -6.99 -5.35
CA GLY A 107 3.43 -6.80 -4.62
C GLY A 107 3.59 -6.29 -3.19
N SER A 108 4.81 -5.96 -2.76
CA SER A 108 5.12 -5.41 -1.43
C SER A 108 5.75 -4.01 -1.53
N ALA A 109 6.09 -3.41 -0.40
CA ALA A 109 6.84 -2.14 -0.36
C ALA A 109 8.37 -2.36 -0.41
N LEU A 110 8.83 -3.60 -0.25
CA LEU A 110 10.26 -3.90 -0.09
C LEU A 110 11.14 -3.45 -1.29
N PRO A 111 10.76 -3.68 -2.56
CA PRO A 111 11.58 -3.23 -3.69
C PRO A 111 11.80 -1.71 -3.75
N PHE A 112 10.80 -0.92 -3.36
CA PHE A 112 10.95 0.53 -3.26
C PHE A 112 11.92 0.93 -2.14
N ILE A 113 11.85 0.27 -0.98
CA ILE A 113 12.78 0.46 0.13
C ILE A 113 14.21 0.09 -0.27
N GLU A 114 14.40 -1.03 -0.95
CA GLU A 114 15.71 -1.46 -1.45
C GLU A 114 16.31 -0.44 -2.43
N ALA A 115 15.49 0.08 -3.35
CA ALA A 115 15.92 1.13 -4.27
C ALA A 115 16.33 2.42 -3.53
N ILE A 116 15.53 2.88 -2.57
CA ILE A 116 15.85 4.04 -1.75
C ILE A 116 17.15 3.81 -0.95
N ASN A 117 17.33 2.62 -0.38
CA ASN A 117 18.54 2.28 0.37
C ASN A 117 19.81 2.31 -0.49
N MET A 118 19.73 1.99 -1.80
CA MET A 118 20.90 2.05 -2.69
C MET A 118 21.45 3.46 -2.82
N VAL A 119 20.58 4.48 -2.82
CA VAL A 119 20.99 5.89 -2.98
C VAL A 119 21.12 6.62 -1.65
N GLY A 120 20.50 6.06 -0.58
CA GLY A 120 20.55 6.61 0.77
C GLY A 120 19.57 7.78 1.01
N ILE A 121 19.60 8.30 2.23
CA ILE A 121 18.72 9.35 2.73
C ILE A 121 19.52 10.59 3.13
N THR A 122 19.07 11.76 2.70
CA THR A 122 19.61 13.06 3.08
C THR A 122 18.69 13.76 4.07
N LYS A 123 19.24 14.13 5.24
CA LYS A 123 18.55 14.96 6.24
C LYS A 123 18.48 16.41 5.77
N GLN A 124 17.35 17.02 5.95
CA GLN A 124 17.08 18.42 5.62
C GLN A 124 17.06 19.28 6.90
N LYS A 125 16.90 20.60 6.76
CA LYS A 125 17.01 21.54 7.91
C LYS A 125 15.70 21.68 8.68
N ASN A 126 14.56 21.66 7.94
CA ASN A 126 13.26 21.89 8.55
C ASN A 126 12.86 20.70 9.44
N ALA A 127 12.26 20.98 10.59
CA ALA A 127 11.68 19.96 11.44
C ALA A 127 10.44 19.37 10.79
N ILE A 128 10.18 18.10 11.06
CA ILE A 128 8.88 17.47 10.79
C ILE A 128 8.02 17.55 12.05
N GLU A 129 6.80 18.00 11.90
CA GLU A 129 5.82 18.01 12.97
C GLU A 129 4.98 16.74 12.92
N TYR A 130 4.69 16.16 14.07
CA TYR A 130 3.80 15.01 14.20
C TYR A 130 2.41 15.48 14.60
N TYR A 131 1.40 14.93 13.97
CA TYR A 131 0.03 15.06 14.47
C TYR A 131 -0.15 14.16 15.68
N GLU A 132 -0.20 14.75 16.88
CA GLU A 132 -0.39 14.02 18.13
C GLU A 132 -1.89 13.86 18.41
N ILE A 133 -2.34 12.63 18.51
CA ILE A 133 -3.73 12.33 18.89
C ILE A 133 -3.87 12.49 20.40
N THR A 134 -4.62 13.50 20.81
CA THR A 134 -4.88 13.82 22.24
C THR A 134 -6.21 13.29 22.73
N GLU A 135 -7.17 13.05 21.81
CA GLU A 135 -8.49 12.49 22.10
C GLU A 135 -8.82 11.37 21.10
N PRO A 136 -9.60 10.35 21.47
CA PRO A 136 -9.97 9.27 20.55
C PRO A 136 -10.64 9.78 19.27
N ILE A 137 -10.19 9.29 18.12
CA ILE A 137 -10.84 9.50 16.82
C ILE A 137 -11.33 8.13 16.36
N ILE A 138 -12.64 8.00 16.11
CA ILE A 138 -13.26 6.72 15.74
C ILE A 138 -14.08 6.91 14.48
N TYR A 139 -13.82 6.08 13.49
CA TYR A 139 -14.67 5.89 12.32
C TYR A 139 -15.21 4.47 12.28
N ARG A 140 -16.52 4.35 12.24
CA ARG A 140 -17.23 3.06 12.17
C ARG A 140 -18.15 3.04 10.95
N ASP A 141 -17.97 2.03 10.11
CA ASP A 141 -18.88 1.71 9.02
C ASP A 141 -19.75 0.51 9.40
N SER A 142 -20.98 0.80 9.84
CA SER A 142 -21.93 -0.24 10.26
C SER A 142 -22.42 -1.11 9.08
N THR A 143 -22.33 -0.64 7.84
CA THR A 143 -22.77 -1.37 6.65
C THR A 143 -21.81 -2.51 6.34
N ASN A 144 -20.51 -2.24 6.39
CA ASN A 144 -19.45 -3.20 6.10
C ASN A 144 -18.86 -3.86 7.36
N ASN A 145 -19.35 -3.48 8.54
CA ASN A 145 -18.86 -3.95 9.83
C ASN A 145 -17.34 -3.83 9.97
N ASN A 146 -16.82 -2.64 9.62
CA ASN A 146 -15.43 -2.30 9.80
C ASN A 146 -15.25 -1.03 10.63
N GLU A 147 -14.12 -0.92 11.31
CA GLU A 147 -13.83 0.18 12.21
C GLU A 147 -12.35 0.53 12.20
N ILE A 148 -12.04 1.83 12.32
CA ILE A 148 -10.73 2.31 12.72
C ILE A 148 -10.91 3.25 13.90
N SER A 149 -10.20 2.94 14.98
CA SER A 149 -10.09 3.79 16.18
C SER A 149 -8.64 4.23 16.35
N ILE A 150 -8.42 5.51 16.60
CA ILE A 150 -7.09 6.04 16.91
C ILE A 150 -7.15 6.64 18.31
N LEU A 151 -6.33 6.09 19.19
CA LEU A 151 -6.26 6.47 20.61
C LEU A 151 -4.97 7.25 20.88
N PRO A 152 -4.95 8.13 21.90
CA PRO A 152 -3.72 8.78 22.34
C PRO A 152 -2.61 7.76 22.62
N ASN A 153 -1.44 8.01 22.09
CA ASN A 153 -0.22 7.23 22.35
C ASN A 153 1.01 8.07 21.98
N ASP A 154 2.10 7.91 22.69
CA ASP A 154 3.34 8.66 22.50
C ASP A 154 4.20 8.18 21.33
N LYS A 155 3.82 7.04 20.72
CA LYS A 155 4.41 6.46 19.52
C LYS A 155 3.31 6.11 18.53
N THR A 156 3.69 5.84 17.29
CA THR A 156 2.77 5.26 16.31
C THR A 156 2.72 3.75 16.50
N LYS A 157 1.66 3.27 17.15
CA LYS A 157 1.34 1.86 17.35
C LYS A 157 0.23 1.45 16.41
N VAL A 158 0.31 0.26 15.82
CA VAL A 158 -0.73 -0.27 14.95
C VAL A 158 -1.15 -1.65 15.43
N THR A 159 -2.47 -1.85 15.55
CA THR A 159 -3.10 -3.15 15.78
C THR A 159 -4.12 -3.38 14.67
N PHE A 160 -4.01 -4.50 13.96
CA PHE A 160 -4.93 -4.80 12.87
C PHE A 160 -5.53 -6.20 13.03
N LEU A 161 -6.87 -6.27 12.93
CA LEU A 161 -7.64 -7.51 12.87
C LEU A 161 -8.26 -7.66 11.48
N MET A 162 -8.05 -8.81 10.87
CA MET A 162 -8.58 -9.17 9.57
C MET A 162 -9.37 -10.48 9.67
N ASP A 163 -10.62 -10.45 9.23
CA ASP A 163 -11.48 -11.62 9.17
C ASP A 163 -12.28 -11.60 7.87
N TYR A 164 -11.91 -12.45 6.94
CA TYR A 164 -12.64 -12.66 5.68
C TYR A 164 -13.60 -13.85 5.74
N GLY A 165 -13.81 -14.45 6.90
CA GLY A 165 -14.64 -15.65 7.03
C GLY A 165 -14.06 -16.86 6.30
N LEU A 166 -12.74 -16.88 6.03
CA LEU A 166 -12.07 -17.94 5.28
C LEU A 166 -11.63 -19.07 6.22
N PRO A 167 -12.22 -20.29 6.12
CA PRO A 167 -11.95 -21.37 7.08
C PRO A 167 -10.47 -21.73 7.20
N LYS A 168 -9.69 -21.62 6.12
CA LYS A 168 -8.26 -21.96 6.10
C LYS A 168 -7.35 -20.85 6.64
N PHE A 169 -7.79 -19.59 6.66
CA PHE A 169 -7.01 -18.47 7.15
C PHE A 169 -7.47 -17.99 8.52
N GLY A 170 -8.77 -18.16 8.84
CA GLY A 170 -9.34 -17.72 10.09
C GLY A 170 -9.24 -16.21 10.31
N LEU A 171 -9.38 -15.82 11.56
CA LEU A 171 -9.10 -14.47 12.01
C LEU A 171 -7.57 -14.28 12.04
N GLN A 172 -7.07 -13.24 11.37
CA GLN A 172 -5.67 -12.85 11.43
C GLN A 172 -5.50 -11.56 12.23
N TYR A 173 -4.39 -11.50 12.91
CA TYR A 173 -4.06 -10.40 13.81
C TYR A 173 -2.59 -10.05 13.72
N THR A 174 -2.28 -8.75 13.84
CA THR A 174 -0.94 -8.24 14.07
C THR A 174 -0.97 -7.01 14.96
N SER A 175 0.06 -6.82 15.78
CA SER A 175 0.24 -5.60 16.58
C SER A 175 1.71 -5.24 16.59
N ILE A 176 2.02 -4.00 16.24
CA ILE A 176 3.35 -3.44 16.13
C ILE A 176 3.43 -2.25 17.09
N GLU A 177 4.28 -2.33 18.10
CA GLU A 177 4.37 -1.35 19.19
C GLU A 177 4.97 -0.01 18.74
N ASN A 178 5.93 -0.05 17.82
CA ASN A 178 6.52 1.13 17.21
C ASN A 178 6.73 0.89 15.72
N ILE A 179 5.71 1.22 14.93
CA ILE A 179 5.72 0.93 13.50
C ILE A 179 6.84 1.67 12.76
N GLU A 180 7.27 2.85 13.23
CA GLU A 180 8.34 3.61 12.58
C GLU A 180 9.70 2.90 12.63
N ASP A 181 9.95 2.08 13.65
CA ASP A 181 11.21 1.34 13.79
C ASP A 181 11.12 -0.09 13.27
N GLU A 182 9.90 -0.65 13.21
CA GLU A 182 9.67 -2.04 12.88
C GLU A 182 9.12 -2.24 11.45
N PHE A 183 8.68 -1.17 10.76
CA PHE A 183 8.01 -1.24 9.47
C PHE A 183 8.80 -2.02 8.43
N ILE A 184 10.08 -1.71 8.26
CA ILE A 184 10.92 -2.31 7.20
C ILE A 184 11.02 -3.83 7.37
N LYS A 185 11.15 -4.31 8.62
CA LYS A 185 11.30 -5.72 8.91
C LYS A 185 9.97 -6.48 8.94
N GLU A 186 8.97 -5.89 9.58
CA GLU A 186 7.75 -6.61 9.95
C GLU A 186 6.60 -6.39 8.94
N ILE A 187 6.61 -5.29 8.19
CA ILE A 187 5.48 -4.89 7.33
C ILE A 187 5.88 -4.81 5.86
N ALA A 188 6.97 -4.13 5.53
CA ALA A 188 7.35 -3.86 4.15
C ALA A 188 7.44 -5.08 3.23
N PRO A 189 7.88 -6.28 3.70
CA PRO A 189 7.94 -7.46 2.86
C PRO A 189 6.58 -8.12 2.58
N ALA A 190 5.49 -7.69 3.23
CA ALA A 190 4.18 -8.32 3.06
C ALA A 190 3.57 -7.99 1.70
N ARG A 191 3.28 -9.02 0.91
CA ARG A 191 2.76 -8.90 -0.45
C ARG A 191 1.24 -8.71 -0.46
N THR A 192 0.76 -7.99 -1.49
CA THR A 192 -0.67 -7.89 -1.80
C THR A 192 -1.26 -9.26 -2.11
N PHE A 193 -2.57 -9.39 -1.97
CA PHE A 193 -3.26 -10.67 -2.15
C PHE A 193 -4.64 -10.49 -2.79
N GLY A 194 -5.11 -11.56 -3.42
CA GLY A 194 -6.47 -11.68 -3.93
C GLY A 194 -7.08 -13.03 -3.59
N LEU A 195 -8.42 -13.09 -3.59
CA LEU A 195 -9.15 -14.33 -3.41
C LEU A 195 -9.34 -15.03 -4.76
N LEU A 196 -9.11 -16.32 -4.81
CA LEU A 196 -9.31 -17.11 -6.03
C LEU A 196 -10.74 -17.00 -6.57
N SER A 197 -11.73 -16.87 -5.66
CA SER A 197 -13.14 -16.67 -6.05
C SER A 197 -13.36 -15.38 -6.85
N GLU A 198 -12.57 -14.34 -6.62
CA GLU A 198 -12.71 -13.03 -7.28
C GLU A 198 -11.96 -12.94 -8.62
N ILE A 199 -10.97 -13.80 -8.87
CA ILE A 199 -10.08 -13.69 -10.05
C ILE A 199 -10.86 -13.65 -11.36
N ALA A 200 -11.87 -14.49 -11.53
CA ALA A 200 -12.66 -14.53 -12.76
C ALA A 200 -13.41 -13.22 -13.04
N GLU A 201 -13.99 -12.63 -12.01
CA GLU A 201 -14.70 -11.35 -12.11
C GLU A 201 -13.74 -10.20 -12.38
N LEU A 202 -12.58 -10.20 -11.72
CA LEU A 202 -11.53 -9.18 -11.89
C LEU A 202 -10.96 -9.20 -13.31
N GLU A 203 -10.70 -10.41 -13.85
CA GLU A 203 -10.26 -10.60 -15.24
C GLU A 203 -11.30 -10.08 -16.24
N GLN A 204 -12.58 -10.43 -16.07
CA GLN A 204 -13.66 -9.95 -16.93
C GLN A 204 -13.82 -8.42 -16.91
N LYS A 205 -13.53 -7.77 -15.79
CA LYS A 205 -13.58 -6.30 -15.64
C LYS A 205 -12.31 -5.60 -16.13
N GLY A 206 -11.35 -6.34 -16.70
CA GLY A 206 -10.05 -5.79 -17.12
C GLY A 206 -9.19 -5.27 -15.96
N LEU A 207 -9.50 -5.70 -14.74
CA LEU A 207 -8.66 -5.49 -13.55
C LEU A 207 -7.68 -6.65 -13.44
N ILE A 208 -6.52 -6.43 -12.78
CA ILE A 208 -5.46 -7.43 -12.63
C ILE A 208 -4.81 -7.88 -13.97
N SER A 209 -4.83 -7.02 -15.00
CA SER A 209 -4.21 -7.33 -16.30
C SER A 209 -2.70 -7.58 -16.20
N GLY A 210 -2.02 -7.02 -15.20
CA GLY A 210 -0.62 -7.28 -14.88
C GLY A 210 -0.41 -8.22 -13.68
N GLY A 211 -1.49 -8.78 -13.13
CA GLY A 211 -1.42 -9.68 -11.98
C GLY A 211 -0.74 -11.01 -12.29
N SER A 212 0.19 -11.42 -11.45
CA SER A 212 0.90 -12.69 -11.56
C SER A 212 1.14 -13.29 -10.18
N LEU A 213 1.61 -14.55 -10.11
CA LEU A 213 2.03 -15.16 -8.84
C LEU A 213 3.33 -14.55 -8.27
N ASP A 214 4.04 -13.72 -9.07
CA ASP A 214 5.26 -13.05 -8.62
C ASP A 214 4.95 -11.71 -7.91
N ASN A 215 3.78 -11.09 -8.20
CA ASN A 215 3.39 -9.79 -7.66
C ASN A 215 2.12 -9.79 -6.80
N ALA A 216 1.50 -10.94 -6.58
CA ALA A 216 0.36 -11.08 -5.67
C ALA A 216 0.24 -12.49 -5.09
N ILE A 217 -0.24 -12.60 -3.86
CA ILE A 217 -0.61 -13.87 -3.25
C ILE A 217 -2.04 -14.20 -3.68
N ILE A 218 -2.27 -15.40 -4.22
CA ILE A 218 -3.62 -15.86 -4.52
C ILE A 218 -4.08 -16.87 -3.46
N ILE A 219 -5.03 -16.44 -2.65
CA ILE A 219 -5.62 -17.24 -1.57
C ILE A 219 -6.66 -18.18 -2.14
N VAL A 220 -6.53 -19.47 -1.82
CA VAL A 220 -7.46 -20.52 -2.28
C VAL A 220 -8.63 -20.61 -1.30
N ASP A 221 -9.69 -19.88 -1.57
CA ASP A 221 -10.90 -19.79 -0.76
C ASP A 221 -12.05 -20.69 -1.26
N LYS A 222 -11.89 -21.32 -2.43
CA LYS A 222 -12.84 -22.25 -3.02
C LYS A 222 -12.17 -23.54 -3.49
N LYS A 223 -12.97 -24.58 -3.76
CA LYS A 223 -12.48 -25.81 -4.40
C LYS A 223 -12.16 -25.52 -5.87
N ILE A 224 -11.04 -26.07 -6.33
CA ILE A 224 -10.60 -25.97 -7.72
C ILE A 224 -11.06 -27.26 -8.43
N ASN A 225 -11.93 -27.10 -9.42
CA ASN A 225 -12.32 -28.20 -10.30
C ASN A 225 -11.39 -28.26 -11.54
N VAL A 226 -11.58 -29.24 -12.43
CA VAL A 226 -10.71 -29.46 -13.59
C VAL A 226 -10.72 -28.28 -14.56
N GLU A 227 -11.89 -27.65 -14.77
CA GLU A 227 -12.04 -26.50 -15.67
C GLU A 227 -11.32 -25.28 -15.11
N GLU A 228 -11.51 -25.00 -13.81
CA GLU A 228 -10.82 -23.94 -13.10
C GLU A 228 -9.30 -24.15 -13.10
N GLU A 229 -8.85 -25.38 -12.87
CA GLU A 229 -7.42 -25.72 -12.95
C GLU A 229 -6.84 -25.39 -14.32
N GLN A 230 -7.52 -25.78 -15.41
CA GLN A 230 -7.07 -25.48 -16.76
C GLN A 230 -7.01 -23.96 -17.02
N ARG A 231 -8.03 -23.22 -16.56
CA ARG A 231 -8.07 -21.76 -16.66
C ARG A 231 -6.91 -21.10 -15.92
N LEU A 232 -6.66 -21.50 -14.67
CA LEU A 232 -5.58 -20.96 -13.84
C LEU A 232 -4.20 -21.29 -14.41
N ARG A 233 -4.02 -22.50 -14.96
CA ARG A 233 -2.77 -22.87 -15.65
C ARG A 233 -2.47 -21.93 -16.82
N LYS A 234 -3.51 -21.56 -17.60
CA LYS A 234 -3.38 -20.64 -18.72
C LYS A 234 -3.14 -19.20 -18.23
N LEU A 235 -3.93 -18.74 -17.25
CA LEU A 235 -3.88 -17.37 -16.74
C LEU A 235 -2.52 -17.04 -16.12
N PHE A 236 -2.00 -17.95 -15.27
CA PHE A 236 -0.74 -17.75 -14.54
C PHE A 236 0.44 -18.48 -15.20
N SER A 237 0.31 -18.97 -16.43
CA SER A 237 1.38 -19.69 -17.17
C SER A 237 2.04 -20.79 -16.33
N LEU A 238 1.24 -21.56 -15.58
CA LEU A 238 1.74 -22.56 -14.65
C LEU A 238 2.35 -23.77 -15.34
N GLU A 239 3.51 -24.23 -14.85
CA GLU A 239 4.18 -25.42 -15.36
C GLU A 239 3.31 -26.70 -15.22
N LYS A 240 3.57 -27.71 -16.08
CA LYS A 240 2.83 -28.98 -16.09
C LYS A 240 2.85 -29.73 -14.74
N GLY A 241 3.87 -29.56 -13.93
CA GLY A 241 4.01 -30.20 -12.60
C GLY A 241 3.40 -29.41 -11.43
N PHE A 242 2.80 -28.25 -11.69
CA PHE A 242 2.20 -27.45 -10.63
C PHE A 242 1.03 -28.20 -9.96
N SER A 243 1.06 -28.31 -8.61
CA SER A 243 0.03 -28.98 -7.83
C SER A 243 -0.88 -27.99 -7.14
N PHE A 244 -2.19 -28.12 -7.33
CA PHE A 244 -3.24 -27.36 -6.63
C PHE A 244 -3.68 -28.05 -5.33
N LYS A 245 -3.03 -29.15 -4.93
CA LYS A 245 -3.44 -29.96 -3.77
C LYS A 245 -3.06 -29.27 -2.47
N ASP A 246 -4.06 -29.09 -1.62
CA ASP A 246 -3.97 -28.73 -0.20
C ASP A 246 -3.32 -27.38 0.15
N GLY A 247 -3.01 -26.53 -0.84
CA GLY A 247 -2.48 -25.20 -0.62
C GLY A 247 -3.51 -24.22 -0.07
N ARG A 248 -3.06 -23.35 0.86
CA ARG A 248 -3.83 -22.15 1.26
C ARG A 248 -3.69 -21.06 0.22
N ILE A 249 -2.63 -21.12 -0.59
CA ILE A 249 -2.29 -20.14 -1.63
C ILE A 249 -1.79 -20.86 -2.87
N LEU A 250 -1.81 -20.18 -4.03
CA LEU A 250 -1.26 -20.70 -5.28
C LEU A 250 0.25 -20.49 -5.43
N ASN A 251 0.84 -19.54 -4.70
CA ASN A 251 2.26 -19.18 -4.84
C ASN A 251 3.17 -20.30 -4.33
N LYS A 252 4.14 -20.73 -5.15
CA LYS A 252 5.06 -21.85 -4.85
C LYS A 252 5.94 -21.60 -3.62
N ASP A 253 6.40 -20.34 -3.47
CA ASP A 253 7.34 -19.96 -2.42
C ASP A 253 6.67 -19.79 -1.04
N GLY A 254 5.35 -20.01 -0.97
CA GLY A 254 4.60 -19.86 0.27
C GLY A 254 4.41 -18.42 0.71
N LEU A 255 4.06 -18.26 1.97
CA LEU A 255 3.94 -16.97 2.64
C LEU A 255 5.28 -16.55 3.25
N ARG A 256 5.60 -15.26 3.18
CA ARG A 256 6.77 -14.66 3.87
C ARG A 256 6.54 -14.59 5.39
N PHE A 257 5.28 -14.44 5.80
CA PHE A 257 4.83 -14.47 7.19
C PHE A 257 3.58 -15.32 7.31
N ASN A 258 3.40 -16.05 8.42
CA ASN A 258 2.19 -16.86 8.64
C ASN A 258 0.89 -16.05 8.56
N ASN A 259 0.98 -14.75 8.86
CA ASN A 259 -0.08 -13.77 8.82
C ASN A 259 0.19 -12.67 7.78
N GLU A 260 0.82 -12.99 6.64
CA GLU A 260 1.22 -12.03 5.61
C GLU A 260 0.04 -11.16 5.12
N PRO A 261 -1.17 -11.69 4.87
CA PRO A 261 -2.30 -10.86 4.45
C PRO A 261 -2.65 -9.72 5.41
N VAL A 262 -2.69 -9.94 6.72
CA VAL A 262 -2.97 -8.86 7.68
C VAL A 262 -1.83 -7.85 7.79
N ARG A 263 -0.57 -8.28 7.61
CA ARG A 263 0.58 -7.38 7.54
C ARG A 263 0.51 -6.48 6.31
N HIS A 264 0.07 -7.03 5.17
CA HIS A 264 -0.18 -6.22 3.99
C HIS A 264 -1.29 -5.19 4.21
N LYS A 265 -2.34 -5.53 4.96
CA LYS A 265 -3.37 -4.53 5.33
C LYS A 265 -2.81 -3.40 6.21
N VAL A 266 -1.81 -3.67 7.03
CA VAL A 266 -1.07 -2.62 7.74
C VAL A 266 -0.24 -1.78 6.77
N LEU A 267 0.41 -2.39 5.77
CA LEU A 267 1.13 -1.69 4.71
C LEU A 267 0.21 -0.70 3.99
N ASP A 268 -0.95 -1.17 3.51
CA ASP A 268 -1.98 -0.35 2.87
C ASP A 268 -2.42 0.82 3.76
N LEU A 269 -2.72 0.55 5.02
CA LEU A 269 -3.14 1.57 5.98
C LEU A 269 -2.07 2.65 6.18
N MET A 270 -0.80 2.26 6.32
CA MET A 270 0.29 3.21 6.48
C MET A 270 0.53 4.06 5.22
N GLY A 271 0.40 3.46 4.04
CA GLY A 271 0.45 4.19 2.76
C GLY A 271 -0.68 5.20 2.62
N ASP A 272 -1.91 4.81 2.96
CA ASP A 272 -3.07 5.70 2.93
C ASP A 272 -2.96 6.85 3.97
N LEU A 273 -2.36 6.58 5.14
CA LEU A 273 -2.10 7.61 6.16
C LEU A 273 -1.06 8.65 5.74
N MET A 274 -0.12 8.32 4.85
CA MET A 274 0.83 9.28 4.29
C MET A 274 0.13 10.43 3.55
N LEU A 275 -1.10 10.22 3.05
CA LEU A 275 -1.92 11.25 2.40
C LEU A 275 -2.37 12.36 3.36
N LEU A 276 -2.14 12.22 4.65
CA LEU A 276 -2.29 13.29 5.64
C LEU A 276 -1.21 14.38 5.50
N GLY A 277 -0.08 14.07 4.86
CA GLY A 277 1.04 14.97 4.62
C GLY A 277 2.06 15.06 5.74
N GLN A 278 1.72 14.56 6.94
CA GLN A 278 2.63 14.51 8.10
C GLN A 278 2.40 13.23 8.91
N PRO A 279 3.42 12.73 9.61
CA PRO A 279 3.29 11.54 10.42
C PRO A 279 2.39 11.77 11.64
N LEU A 280 1.76 10.69 12.09
CA LEU A 280 0.80 10.68 13.20
C LEU A 280 1.40 9.95 14.40
N LYS A 281 1.18 10.46 15.63
CA LYS A 281 1.37 9.71 16.86
C LYS A 281 0.04 9.30 17.47
N GLY A 282 -0.13 8.02 17.70
CA GLY A 282 -1.34 7.45 18.25
C GLY A 282 -1.35 5.93 18.13
N HIS A 283 -2.23 5.26 18.84
CA HIS A 283 -2.48 3.83 18.68
C HIS A 283 -3.63 3.64 17.69
N ILE A 284 -3.32 3.19 16.49
CA ILE A 284 -4.27 2.90 15.43
C ILE A 284 -4.74 1.45 15.60
N ILE A 285 -6.03 1.27 15.80
CA ILE A 285 -6.68 -0.03 15.90
C ILE A 285 -7.63 -0.15 14.71
N ALA A 286 -7.35 -1.06 13.80
CA ALA A 286 -8.15 -1.28 12.60
C ALA A 286 -8.78 -2.68 12.61
N GLU A 287 -10.07 -2.74 12.37
CA GLU A 287 -10.83 -3.99 12.25
C GLU A 287 -11.47 -4.07 10.87
N LYS A 288 -11.10 -5.10 10.08
CA LYS A 288 -11.64 -5.38 8.73
C LYS A 288 -11.52 -4.19 7.77
N SER A 289 -10.57 -3.30 8.01
CA SER A 289 -10.38 -2.09 7.23
C SER A 289 -9.81 -2.37 5.82
N GLY A 290 -10.07 -1.46 4.92
CA GLY A 290 -9.49 -1.38 3.57
C GLY A 290 -9.42 0.08 3.15
N HIS A 291 -8.94 0.37 1.93
CA HIS A 291 -8.67 1.73 1.45
C HIS A 291 -9.84 2.70 1.69
N GLN A 292 -11.08 2.27 1.44
CA GLN A 292 -12.25 3.14 1.68
C GLN A 292 -12.34 3.61 3.14
N THR A 293 -12.17 2.70 4.09
CA THR A 293 -12.21 3.04 5.53
C THR A 293 -10.96 3.81 5.94
N ASN A 294 -9.80 3.46 5.40
CA ASN A 294 -8.54 4.18 5.62
C ASN A 294 -8.66 5.65 5.20
N ILE A 295 -9.18 5.91 4.00
CA ILE A 295 -9.38 7.27 3.49
C ILE A 295 -10.42 8.04 4.31
N LYS A 296 -11.46 7.37 4.81
CA LYS A 296 -12.46 8.01 5.69
C LYS A 296 -11.86 8.46 7.02
N ILE A 297 -11.02 7.63 7.65
CA ILE A 297 -10.36 8.03 8.90
C ILE A 297 -9.34 9.16 8.65
N VAL A 298 -8.59 9.15 7.54
CA VAL A 298 -7.66 10.24 7.17
C VAL A 298 -8.40 11.58 7.03
N LYS A 299 -9.55 11.59 6.33
CA LYS A 299 -10.41 12.78 6.21
C LYS A 299 -10.91 13.26 7.57
N LEU A 300 -11.33 12.35 8.43
CA LEU A 300 -11.81 12.68 9.78
C LEU A 300 -10.68 13.25 10.66
N ILE A 301 -9.45 12.73 10.53
CA ILE A 301 -8.28 13.28 11.22
C ILE A 301 -8.04 14.71 10.75
N LYS A 302 -8.01 14.93 9.42
CA LYS A 302 -7.81 16.25 8.82
C LYS A 302 -8.85 17.27 9.35
N GLU A 303 -10.12 16.90 9.35
CA GLU A 303 -11.21 17.75 9.86
C GLU A 303 -11.03 18.08 11.35
N LYS A 304 -10.71 17.07 12.19
CA LYS A 304 -10.57 17.28 13.64
C LYS A 304 -9.34 18.08 14.04
N LEU A 305 -8.29 18.01 13.25
CA LEU A 305 -7.05 18.75 13.49
C LEU A 305 -7.06 20.12 12.77
N ASN A 306 -8.14 20.48 12.06
CA ASN A 306 -8.30 21.73 11.30
C ASN A 306 -7.16 21.96 10.27
N LEU A 307 -6.79 20.92 9.50
CA LEU A 307 -5.71 20.91 8.52
C LEU A 307 -6.16 21.26 7.10
#